data_b13438e6fb2bea847e88145fa9c3c32f
#
_entry.id   b13438e6fb2bea847e88145fa9c3c32f
#
_cell.length_a   1.000
_cell.length_b   1.000
_cell.length_c   1.000
_cell.angle_alpha   90.00
_cell.angle_beta   90.00
_cell.angle_gamma   90.00
#
_symmetry.space_group_name_H-M   'P 1'
#
loop_
_entity.id
_entity.type
_entity.pdbx_description
1 polymer ?
#
loop_
_entity_poly.entity_id
_entity_poly.type
_entity_poly.pdbx_seq_one_letter_code
_entity_poly.pdbx_strand_id
1 'polypeptide(L)'
;GIALAAYSFTLPQCRIHSKKSNSIIQSLGLDAFKLFKSRQMALFFVFSMLLGMSLQITNGYATPFITSFKGMAEYANTFGANNATLLTSFSQISEALCILLIPFFLHRFGIKKVMLIAMVAWVLRFGLFGIGDPGNGVWMFVLSMIVYGVAFDFFNVSGALFVEKETDKTIQASAQGLFMLMTNGIGASVGTLAAGKVVEHFCIWNSDGYLVGNWEAVWTIFASYALIVAVLFAIFFKYKHHPEKIAR
;
A
#
# COMPACT_ATOMS: atom_id res chain seq x y z
N GLY A 1 -3.15 -3.30 -24.87
CA GLY A 1 -4.04 -4.45 -24.93
C GLY A 1 -3.65 -5.42 -26.04
N ILE A 2 -3.66 -5.02 -27.33
CA ILE A 2 -3.45 -5.91 -28.50
C ILE A 2 -2.07 -6.58 -28.48
N ALA A 3 -1.00 -5.82 -28.22
CA ALA A 3 0.37 -6.37 -28.15
C ALA A 3 0.52 -7.41 -27.04
N LEU A 4 -0.09 -7.18 -25.88
CA LEU A 4 -0.11 -8.13 -24.75
C LEU A 4 -0.92 -9.39 -25.08
N ALA A 5 -2.04 -9.25 -25.78
CA ALA A 5 -2.84 -10.38 -26.23
C ALA A 5 -2.06 -11.23 -27.23
N ALA A 6 -1.39 -10.60 -28.21
CA ALA A 6 -0.52 -11.30 -29.16
C ALA A 6 0.65 -12.01 -28.45
N TYR A 7 1.29 -11.34 -27.48
CA TYR A 7 2.38 -11.93 -26.70
C TYR A 7 1.93 -13.11 -25.85
N SER A 8 0.68 -13.11 -25.34
CA SER A 8 0.17 -14.22 -24.53
C SER A 8 0.16 -15.58 -25.25
N PHE A 9 0.03 -15.59 -26.59
CA PHE A 9 0.11 -16.82 -27.39
C PHE A 9 1.54 -17.40 -27.49
N THR A 10 2.57 -16.62 -27.18
CA THR A 10 3.97 -17.07 -27.19
C THR A 10 4.41 -17.64 -25.83
N LEU A 11 3.58 -17.49 -24.77
CA LEU A 11 3.92 -18.00 -23.46
C LEU A 11 3.84 -19.53 -23.41
N PRO A 12 4.77 -20.19 -22.68
CA PRO A 12 4.74 -21.64 -22.53
C PRO A 12 3.47 -22.07 -21.81
N GLN A 13 2.88 -23.15 -22.30
CA GLN A 13 1.68 -23.73 -21.66
C GLN A 13 2.06 -24.33 -20.31
N CYS A 14 1.56 -23.72 -19.21
CA CYS A 14 1.69 -24.30 -17.89
C CYS A 14 0.75 -25.50 -17.74
N ARG A 15 1.29 -26.65 -17.31
CA ARG A 15 0.45 -27.82 -16.98
C ARG A 15 -0.42 -27.49 -15.79
N ILE A 16 -1.71 -27.46 -15.99
CA ILE A 16 -2.69 -27.29 -14.93
C ILE A 16 -2.78 -28.61 -14.16
N HIS A 17 -2.21 -28.68 -12.98
CA HIS A 17 -2.49 -29.76 -12.03
C HIS A 17 -3.87 -29.54 -11.40
N SER A 18 -4.93 -29.76 -12.17
CA SER A 18 -6.29 -29.70 -11.62
C SER A 18 -6.52 -30.94 -10.75
N LYS A 19 -6.30 -30.85 -9.46
CA LYS A 19 -7.04 -31.68 -8.53
C LYS A 19 -8.49 -31.22 -8.62
N LYS A 20 -9.39 -32.12 -9.07
CA LYS A 20 -10.85 -31.85 -8.98
C LYS A 20 -11.15 -31.37 -7.57
N SER A 21 -11.61 -30.14 -7.45
CA SER A 21 -12.07 -29.61 -6.17
C SER A 21 -13.31 -30.40 -5.76
N ASN A 22 -13.27 -31.04 -4.59
CA ASN A 22 -14.36 -31.85 -4.07
C ASN A 22 -15.46 -31.01 -3.39
N SER A 23 -15.31 -29.68 -3.32
CA SER A 23 -16.25 -28.77 -2.64
C SER A 23 -16.22 -27.38 -3.26
N ILE A 24 -17.40 -26.74 -3.32
CA ILE A 24 -17.55 -25.32 -3.72
C ILE A 24 -16.67 -24.41 -2.84
N ILE A 25 -16.57 -24.69 -1.54
CA ILE A 25 -15.74 -23.97 -0.58
C ILE A 25 -14.26 -23.96 -1.03
N GLN A 26 -13.78 -25.11 -1.46
CA GLN A 26 -12.40 -25.29 -1.94
C GLN A 26 -12.20 -24.61 -3.30
N SER A 27 -13.20 -24.67 -4.19
CA SER A 27 -13.15 -23.97 -5.48
C SER A 27 -13.10 -22.46 -5.34
N LEU A 28 -13.77 -21.91 -4.34
CA LEU A 28 -13.79 -20.48 -4.03
C LEU A 28 -12.60 -20.01 -3.18
N GLY A 29 -11.72 -20.94 -2.77
CA GLY A 29 -10.54 -20.61 -1.93
C GLY A 29 -10.88 -20.24 -0.50
N LEU A 30 -12.10 -20.50 -0.03
CA LEU A 30 -12.55 -20.16 1.33
C LEU A 30 -11.81 -20.95 2.42
N ASP A 31 -11.10 -22.02 2.05
CA ASP A 31 -10.23 -22.76 2.97
C ASP A 31 -9.11 -21.89 3.56
N ALA A 32 -8.71 -20.80 2.88
CA ALA A 32 -7.73 -19.86 3.40
C ALA A 32 -8.19 -19.15 4.68
N PHE A 33 -9.51 -19.01 4.91
CA PHE A 33 -10.01 -18.45 6.18
C PHE A 33 -9.65 -19.28 7.41
N LYS A 34 -9.31 -20.56 7.24
CA LYS A 34 -8.77 -21.38 8.33
C LYS A 34 -7.45 -20.85 8.89
N LEU A 35 -6.71 -20.05 8.11
CA LEU A 35 -5.47 -19.41 8.52
C LEU A 35 -5.67 -18.40 9.66
N PHE A 36 -6.87 -17.82 9.83
CA PHE A 36 -7.18 -16.98 10.98
C PHE A 36 -7.12 -17.72 12.33
N LYS A 37 -7.13 -19.04 12.35
CA LYS A 37 -6.90 -19.84 13.58
C LYS A 37 -5.45 -19.70 14.09
N SER A 38 -4.49 -19.45 13.21
CA SER A 38 -3.12 -19.12 13.60
C SER A 38 -3.04 -17.66 14.02
N ARG A 39 -2.63 -17.40 15.28
CA ARG A 39 -2.47 -16.03 15.78
C ARG A 39 -1.56 -15.17 14.90
N GLN A 40 -0.51 -15.76 14.37
CA GLN A 40 0.47 -15.06 13.54
C GLN A 40 -0.14 -14.65 12.20
N MET A 41 -0.85 -15.56 11.52
CA MET A 41 -1.54 -15.28 10.27
C MET A 41 -2.70 -14.32 10.47
N ALA A 42 -3.48 -14.45 11.53
CA ALA A 42 -4.56 -13.52 11.86
C ALA A 42 -4.03 -12.09 12.06
N LEU A 43 -2.97 -11.92 12.85
CA LEU A 43 -2.32 -10.62 13.02
C LEU A 43 -1.80 -10.07 11.69
N PHE A 44 -1.15 -10.90 10.87
CA PHE A 44 -0.68 -10.48 9.55
C PHE A 44 -1.82 -9.97 8.67
N PHE A 45 -2.93 -10.68 8.57
CA PHE A 45 -4.09 -10.26 7.77
C PHE A 45 -4.74 -8.98 8.29
N VAL A 46 -4.85 -8.81 9.61
CA VAL A 46 -5.35 -7.56 10.21
C VAL A 46 -4.43 -6.38 9.86
N PHE A 47 -3.11 -6.54 10.01
CA PHE A 47 -2.18 -5.47 9.64
C PHE A 47 -2.14 -5.20 8.13
N SER A 48 -2.35 -6.22 7.31
CA SER A 48 -2.49 -6.08 5.86
C SER A 48 -3.73 -5.24 5.50
N MET A 49 -4.85 -5.46 6.20
CA MET A 49 -6.06 -4.65 6.05
C MET A 49 -5.80 -3.19 6.44
N LEU A 50 -5.19 -2.95 7.61
CA LEU A 50 -4.86 -1.61 8.08
C LEU A 50 -3.90 -0.89 7.11
N LEU A 51 -2.94 -1.60 6.52
CA LEU A 51 -2.05 -1.02 5.52
C LEU A 51 -2.77 -0.72 4.21
N GLY A 52 -3.71 -1.58 3.80
CA GLY A 52 -4.58 -1.34 2.65
C GLY A 52 -5.39 -0.04 2.78
N MET A 53 -5.78 0.34 4.02
CA MET A 53 -6.38 1.65 4.28
C MET A 53 -5.41 2.79 3.95
N SER A 54 -4.14 2.70 4.36
CA SER A 54 -3.12 3.72 4.04
C SER A 54 -2.91 3.86 2.53
N LEU A 55 -2.89 2.75 1.80
CA LEU A 55 -2.81 2.76 0.34
C LEU A 55 -4.00 3.51 -0.27
N GLN A 56 -5.19 3.25 0.19
CA GLN A 56 -6.40 3.87 -0.36
C GLN A 56 -6.53 5.36 -0.01
N ILE A 57 -6.10 5.77 1.18
CA ILE A 57 -5.98 7.19 1.57
C ILE A 57 -5.14 7.94 0.51
N THR A 58 -3.96 7.42 0.19
CA THR A 58 -3.07 8.02 -0.81
C THR A 58 -3.70 8.04 -2.20
N ASN A 59 -4.24 6.93 -2.67
CA ASN A 59 -4.81 6.82 -4.00
C ASN A 59 -6.02 7.74 -4.20
N GLY A 60 -6.82 7.93 -3.14
CA GLY A 60 -7.99 8.80 -3.18
C GLY A 60 -7.68 10.28 -3.07
N TYR A 61 -6.70 10.66 -2.25
CA TYR A 61 -6.56 12.05 -1.82
C TYR A 61 -5.24 12.74 -2.17
N ALA A 62 -4.19 12.04 -2.65
CA ALA A 62 -2.94 12.69 -3.01
C ALA A 62 -3.12 13.72 -4.15
N THR A 63 -3.81 13.36 -5.23
CA THR A 63 -4.06 14.27 -6.35
C THR A 63 -5.04 15.40 -5.98
N PRO A 64 -6.22 15.14 -5.38
CA PRO A 64 -7.10 16.21 -4.89
C PRO A 64 -6.41 17.18 -3.95
N PHE A 65 -5.57 16.69 -3.04
CA PHE A 65 -4.75 17.53 -2.15
C PHE A 65 -3.83 18.47 -2.91
N ILE A 66 -3.00 17.95 -3.82
CA ILE A 66 -2.05 18.79 -4.57
C ILE A 66 -2.80 19.79 -5.46
N THR A 67 -3.92 19.39 -6.06
CA THR A 67 -4.72 20.29 -6.91
C THR A 67 -5.51 21.32 -6.10
N SER A 68 -5.80 21.09 -4.82
CA SER A 68 -6.50 22.05 -3.97
C SER A 68 -5.78 23.39 -3.85
N PHE A 69 -4.46 23.39 -3.97
CA PHE A 69 -3.66 24.61 -3.93
C PHE A 69 -3.90 25.55 -5.11
N LYS A 70 -4.50 25.08 -6.21
CA LYS A 70 -4.96 25.96 -7.31
C LYS A 70 -6.06 26.92 -6.87
N GLY A 71 -6.84 26.55 -5.87
CA GLY A 71 -7.86 27.40 -5.25
C GLY A 71 -7.30 28.47 -4.31
N MET A 72 -5.98 28.52 -4.09
CA MET A 72 -5.30 29.49 -3.24
C MET A 72 -4.50 30.46 -4.11
N ALA A 73 -4.77 31.78 -4.04
CA ALA A 73 -4.12 32.79 -4.88
C ALA A 73 -2.57 32.75 -4.81
N GLU A 74 -2.03 32.41 -3.63
CA GLU A 74 -0.60 32.30 -3.38
C GLU A 74 0.06 31.17 -4.19
N TYR A 75 -0.64 30.03 -4.35
CA TYR A 75 -0.09 28.81 -4.96
C TYR A 75 -0.62 28.48 -6.35
N ALA A 76 -1.64 29.22 -6.83
CA ALA A 76 -2.34 28.92 -8.08
C ALA A 76 -1.41 28.82 -9.31
N ASN A 77 -0.32 29.59 -9.33
CA ASN A 77 0.63 29.63 -10.44
C ASN A 77 1.90 28.80 -10.16
N THR A 78 1.98 28.05 -9.05
CA THR A 78 3.17 27.24 -8.73
C THR A 78 3.25 26.01 -9.62
N PHE A 79 4.49 25.56 -9.87
CA PHE A 79 4.73 24.34 -10.63
C PHE A 79 4.04 23.12 -9.99
N GLY A 80 4.13 22.99 -8.67
CA GLY A 80 3.57 21.86 -7.92
C GLY A 80 2.06 21.75 -8.08
N ALA A 81 1.33 22.85 -7.85
CA ALA A 81 -0.13 22.87 -7.98
C ALA A 81 -0.60 22.54 -9.41
N ASN A 82 0.12 23.05 -10.42
CA ASN A 82 -0.26 22.88 -11.83
C ASN A 82 0.12 21.51 -12.42
N ASN A 83 1.07 20.79 -11.81
CA ASN A 83 1.59 19.53 -12.31
C ASN A 83 1.37 18.36 -11.32
N ALA A 84 0.21 18.28 -10.67
CA ALA A 84 -0.11 17.24 -9.70
C ALA A 84 0.07 15.83 -10.28
N THR A 85 -0.37 15.58 -11.51
CA THR A 85 -0.22 14.29 -12.20
C THR A 85 1.27 13.94 -12.44
N LEU A 86 2.09 14.92 -12.80
CA LEU A 86 3.52 14.72 -12.96
C LEU A 86 4.17 14.34 -11.61
N LEU A 87 3.82 15.06 -10.53
CA LEU A 87 4.32 14.74 -9.19
C LEU A 87 3.91 13.32 -8.77
N THR A 88 2.65 12.95 -8.96
CA THR A 88 2.19 11.60 -8.61
C THR A 88 2.84 10.50 -9.46
N SER A 89 3.28 10.80 -10.70
CA SER A 89 4.04 9.86 -11.54
C SER A 89 5.39 9.47 -10.94
N PHE A 90 6.01 10.33 -10.13
CA PHE A 90 7.24 9.96 -9.41
C PHE A 90 7.04 8.79 -8.46
N SER A 91 5.82 8.59 -7.93
CA SER A 91 5.51 7.40 -7.12
C SER A 91 5.68 6.11 -7.92
N GLN A 92 5.23 6.09 -9.16
CA GLN A 92 5.31 4.91 -10.03
C GLN A 92 6.75 4.60 -10.45
N ILE A 93 7.55 5.65 -10.70
CA ILE A 93 8.98 5.49 -10.96
C ILE A 93 9.67 4.93 -9.72
N SER A 94 9.32 5.44 -8.54
CA SER A 94 9.85 4.94 -7.27
C SER A 94 9.49 3.48 -7.03
N GLU A 95 8.24 3.06 -7.29
CA GLU A 95 7.84 1.64 -7.21
C GLU A 95 8.75 0.76 -8.07
N ALA A 96 8.92 1.12 -9.35
CA ALA A 96 9.75 0.34 -10.27
C ALA A 96 11.21 0.19 -9.79
N LEU A 97 11.77 1.22 -9.16
CA LEU A 97 13.12 1.19 -8.61
C LEU A 97 13.18 0.44 -7.27
N CYS A 98 12.19 0.62 -6.41
CA CYS A 98 12.14 0.00 -5.09
C CYS A 98 12.01 -1.52 -5.19
N ILE A 99 11.28 -2.06 -6.17
CA ILE A 99 11.19 -3.50 -6.41
C ILE A 99 12.58 -4.14 -6.57
N LEU A 100 13.50 -3.45 -7.25
CA LEU A 100 14.88 -3.94 -7.45
C LEU A 100 15.68 -4.00 -6.14
N LEU A 101 15.34 -3.17 -5.17
CA LEU A 101 16.03 -3.12 -3.87
C LEU A 101 15.51 -4.16 -2.87
N ILE A 102 14.30 -4.68 -3.06
CA ILE A 102 13.63 -5.59 -2.12
C ILE A 102 14.49 -6.84 -1.81
N PRO A 103 15.09 -7.54 -2.77
CA PRO A 103 15.90 -8.73 -2.46
C PRO A 103 17.07 -8.42 -1.51
N PHE A 104 17.74 -7.27 -1.71
CA PHE A 104 18.82 -6.82 -0.82
C PHE A 104 18.31 -6.59 0.61
N PHE A 105 17.20 -5.87 0.76
CA PHE A 105 16.62 -5.58 2.08
C PHE A 105 16.10 -6.83 2.77
N LEU A 106 15.44 -7.73 2.05
CA LEU A 106 14.94 -8.99 2.58
C LEU A 106 16.08 -9.89 3.08
N HIS A 107 17.16 -9.99 2.30
CA HIS A 107 18.33 -10.77 2.70
C HIS A 107 19.00 -10.18 3.95
N ARG A 108 19.13 -8.86 4.01
CA ARG A 108 19.85 -8.16 5.09
C ARG A 108 19.03 -8.04 6.38
N PHE A 109 17.74 -7.75 6.28
CA PHE A 109 16.90 -7.39 7.43
C PHE A 109 15.82 -8.42 7.74
N GLY A 110 15.42 -9.22 6.76
CA GLY A 110 14.35 -10.20 6.87
C GLY A 110 12.94 -9.60 6.78
N ILE A 111 11.96 -10.48 6.59
CA ILE A 111 10.57 -10.14 6.27
C ILE A 111 9.96 -9.13 7.24
N LYS A 112 10.03 -9.40 8.56
CA LYS A 112 9.42 -8.51 9.58
C LYS A 112 9.96 -7.08 9.53
N LYS A 113 11.30 -6.93 9.44
CA LYS A 113 11.92 -5.61 9.45
C LYS A 113 11.62 -4.85 8.17
N VAL A 114 11.57 -5.54 7.03
CA VAL A 114 11.22 -4.92 5.73
C VAL A 114 9.77 -4.44 5.75
N MET A 115 8.83 -5.23 6.28
CA MET A 115 7.46 -4.78 6.50
C MET A 115 7.37 -3.56 7.43
N LEU A 116 8.17 -3.54 8.50
CA LEU A 116 8.21 -2.40 9.43
C LEU A 116 8.78 -1.14 8.76
N ILE A 117 9.82 -1.28 7.94
CA ILE A 117 10.36 -0.17 7.12
C ILE A 117 9.26 0.41 6.22
N ALA A 118 8.46 -0.44 5.58
CA ALA A 118 7.32 -0.01 4.77
C ALA A 118 6.28 0.77 5.59
N MET A 119 5.97 0.32 6.80
CA MET A 119 5.02 1.03 7.67
C MET A 119 5.56 2.39 8.12
N VAL A 120 6.84 2.49 8.46
CA VAL A 120 7.49 3.78 8.77
C VAL A 120 7.52 4.69 7.54
N ALA A 121 7.70 4.13 6.35
CA ALA A 121 7.62 4.89 5.10
C ALA A 121 6.22 5.51 4.89
N TRP A 122 5.13 4.83 5.28
CA TRP A 122 3.79 5.43 5.27
C TRP A 122 3.66 6.63 6.21
N VAL A 123 4.26 6.55 7.41
CA VAL A 123 4.29 7.69 8.35
C VAL A 123 5.02 8.88 7.74
N LEU A 124 6.18 8.64 7.15
CA LEU A 124 6.98 9.68 6.48
C LEU A 124 6.21 10.28 5.30
N ARG A 125 5.58 9.44 4.47
CA ARG A 125 4.81 9.90 3.32
C ARG A 125 3.69 10.87 3.72
N PHE A 126 2.86 10.50 4.69
CA PHE A 126 1.78 11.35 5.15
C PHE A 126 2.29 12.60 5.90
N GLY A 127 3.35 12.45 6.69
CA GLY A 127 3.99 13.58 7.37
C GLY A 127 4.54 14.62 6.37
N LEU A 128 5.22 14.17 5.32
CA LEU A 128 5.74 15.05 4.26
C LEU A 128 4.62 15.77 3.49
N PHE A 129 3.46 15.14 3.30
CA PHE A 129 2.29 15.82 2.74
C PHE A 129 1.71 16.87 3.70
N GLY A 130 1.71 16.59 5.01
CA GLY A 130 1.18 17.51 6.01
C GLY A 130 1.98 18.80 6.17
N ILE A 131 3.31 18.72 6.00
CA ILE A 131 4.21 19.88 6.18
C ILE A 131 4.66 20.51 4.87
N GLY A 132 4.42 19.87 3.73
CA GLY A 132 4.82 20.36 2.40
C GLY A 132 3.83 21.35 1.80
N ASP A 133 4.30 22.17 0.88
CA ASP A 133 3.50 23.05 0.04
C ASP A 133 3.97 22.96 -1.42
N PRO A 134 3.15 23.41 -2.41
CA PRO A 134 3.52 23.31 -3.81
C PRO A 134 4.46 24.42 -4.30
N GLY A 135 4.83 25.34 -3.42
CA GLY A 135 5.83 26.41 -3.68
C GLY A 135 7.22 25.97 -3.26
N ASN A 136 7.74 26.61 -2.23
CA ASN A 136 9.09 26.32 -1.72
C ASN A 136 9.21 24.91 -1.08
N GLY A 137 8.09 24.34 -0.60
CA GLY A 137 8.00 23.01 -0.01
C GLY A 137 7.73 21.88 -1.02
N VAL A 138 7.71 22.13 -2.33
CA VAL A 138 7.40 21.12 -3.37
C VAL A 138 8.35 19.90 -3.30
N TRP A 139 9.57 20.08 -2.84
CA TRP A 139 10.52 18.98 -2.65
C TRP A 139 10.04 17.95 -1.62
N MET A 140 9.23 18.36 -0.64
CA MET A 140 8.61 17.44 0.31
C MET A 140 7.55 16.54 -0.37
N PHE A 141 6.80 17.10 -1.33
CA PHE A 141 5.90 16.31 -2.16
C PHE A 141 6.67 15.30 -3.01
N VAL A 142 7.76 15.73 -3.65
CA VAL A 142 8.62 14.82 -4.43
C VAL A 142 9.19 13.71 -3.54
N LEU A 143 9.71 14.07 -2.35
CA LEU A 143 10.23 13.08 -1.41
C LEU A 143 9.14 12.12 -0.93
N SER A 144 7.93 12.62 -0.65
CA SER A 144 6.77 11.80 -0.33
C SER A 144 6.45 10.80 -1.45
N MET A 145 6.54 11.22 -2.72
CA MET A 145 6.33 10.34 -3.86
C MET A 145 7.42 9.26 -3.98
N ILE A 146 8.67 9.62 -3.70
CA ILE A 146 9.79 8.65 -3.70
C ILE A 146 9.62 7.63 -2.56
N VAL A 147 9.25 8.07 -1.37
CA VAL A 147 9.02 7.19 -0.22
C VAL A 147 7.88 6.20 -0.45
N TYR A 148 6.95 6.52 -1.34
CA TYR A 148 5.81 5.65 -1.65
C TYR A 148 6.22 4.27 -2.16
N GLY A 149 7.22 4.16 -3.04
CA GLY A 149 7.70 2.86 -3.52
C GLY A 149 8.15 1.95 -2.36
N VAL A 150 8.89 2.52 -1.39
CA VAL A 150 9.26 1.78 -0.17
C VAL A 150 8.02 1.41 0.65
N ALA A 151 7.08 2.35 0.82
CA ALA A 151 5.88 2.14 1.63
C ALA A 151 4.98 1.03 1.08
N PHE A 152 4.83 0.97 -0.24
CA PHE A 152 3.93 0.04 -0.90
C PHE A 152 4.60 -1.32 -1.19
N ASP A 153 5.70 -1.32 -1.95
CA ASP A 153 6.29 -2.55 -2.46
C ASP A 153 6.94 -3.40 -1.38
N PHE A 154 7.63 -2.78 -0.42
CA PHE A 154 8.30 -3.52 0.64
C PHE A 154 7.31 -4.32 1.46
N PHE A 155 6.12 -3.79 1.72
CA PHE A 155 5.10 -4.56 2.43
C PHE A 155 4.47 -5.63 1.55
N ASN A 156 4.09 -5.30 0.32
CA ASN A 156 3.40 -6.25 -0.55
C ASN A 156 4.26 -7.47 -0.89
N VAL A 157 5.52 -7.25 -1.29
CA VAL A 157 6.42 -8.37 -1.63
C VAL A 157 6.81 -9.17 -0.40
N SER A 158 7.12 -8.49 0.72
CA SER A 158 7.42 -9.20 1.97
C SER A 158 6.22 -9.96 2.50
N GLY A 159 5.01 -9.41 2.34
CA GLY A 159 3.75 -10.04 2.72
C GLY A 159 3.46 -11.28 1.88
N ALA A 160 3.62 -11.19 0.57
CA ALA A 160 3.48 -12.33 -0.33
C ALA A 160 4.45 -13.45 0.02
N LEU A 161 5.72 -13.13 0.28
CA LEU A 161 6.72 -14.09 0.73
C LEU A 161 6.41 -14.68 2.12
N PHE A 162 5.87 -13.88 3.03
CA PHE A 162 5.44 -14.38 4.33
C PHE A 162 4.31 -15.40 4.18
N VAL A 163 3.28 -15.07 3.41
CA VAL A 163 2.17 -15.99 3.11
C VAL A 163 2.68 -17.28 2.46
N GLU A 164 3.56 -17.15 1.47
CA GLU A 164 4.15 -18.31 0.79
C GLU A 164 4.87 -19.27 1.74
N LYS A 165 5.60 -18.72 2.72
CA LYS A 165 6.41 -19.52 3.66
C LYS A 165 5.60 -20.14 4.80
N GLU A 166 4.53 -19.47 5.20
CA GLU A 166 3.71 -19.87 6.36
C GLU A 166 2.48 -20.70 5.97
N THR A 167 2.29 -20.99 4.67
CA THR A 167 1.14 -21.74 4.18
C THR A 167 1.55 -22.99 3.40
N ASP A 168 0.75 -24.04 3.53
CA ASP A 168 0.91 -25.25 2.74
C ASP A 168 0.69 -25.00 1.26
N LYS A 169 1.43 -25.67 0.40
CA LYS A 169 1.35 -25.55 -1.07
C LYS A 169 -0.08 -25.74 -1.61
N THR A 170 -0.91 -26.52 -0.91
CA THR A 170 -2.30 -26.84 -1.32
C THR A 170 -3.25 -25.64 -1.23
N ILE A 171 -3.00 -24.71 -0.30
CA ILE A 171 -3.85 -23.53 -0.04
C ILE A 171 -3.12 -22.21 -0.32
N GLN A 172 -1.87 -22.26 -0.79
CA GLN A 172 -1.02 -21.09 -0.98
C GLN A 172 -1.64 -20.04 -1.90
N ALA A 173 -2.21 -20.46 -3.04
CA ALA A 173 -2.88 -19.55 -3.96
C ALA A 173 -4.11 -18.86 -3.30
N SER A 174 -4.90 -19.62 -2.54
CA SER A 174 -6.06 -19.09 -1.80
C SER A 174 -5.62 -18.15 -0.67
N ALA A 175 -4.50 -18.43 -0.03
CA ALA A 175 -3.93 -17.58 1.01
C ALA A 175 -3.41 -16.26 0.44
N GLN A 176 -2.79 -16.26 -0.75
CA GLN A 176 -2.43 -15.05 -1.48
C GLN A 176 -3.68 -14.24 -1.88
N GLY A 177 -4.73 -14.92 -2.34
CA GLY A 177 -6.02 -14.28 -2.62
C GLY A 177 -6.63 -13.63 -1.39
N LEU A 178 -6.55 -14.29 -0.22
CA LEU A 178 -7.00 -13.73 1.06
C LEU A 178 -6.16 -12.51 1.46
N PHE A 179 -4.84 -12.54 1.27
CA PHE A 179 -3.98 -11.38 1.51
C PHE A 179 -4.41 -10.17 0.65
N MET A 180 -4.66 -10.40 -0.65
CA MET A 180 -5.15 -9.36 -1.55
C MET A 180 -6.56 -8.88 -1.18
N LEU A 181 -7.44 -9.76 -0.72
CA LEU A 181 -8.76 -9.39 -0.21
C LEU A 181 -8.66 -8.49 1.02
N MET A 182 -7.78 -8.81 1.95
CA MET A 182 -7.58 -8.00 3.17
C MET A 182 -6.99 -6.63 2.84
N THR A 183 -6.03 -6.52 1.92
CA THR A 183 -5.41 -5.24 1.52
C THR A 183 -6.30 -4.44 0.59
N ASN A 184 -6.56 -4.97 -0.62
CA ASN A 184 -7.18 -4.23 -1.72
C ASN A 184 -8.72 -4.34 -1.74
N GLY A 185 -9.29 -5.29 -0.99
CA GLY A 185 -10.73 -5.43 -0.81
C GLY A 185 -11.21 -4.70 0.44
N ILE A 186 -11.12 -5.36 1.59
CA ILE A 186 -11.66 -4.86 2.85
C ILE A 186 -10.92 -3.60 3.30
N GLY A 187 -9.57 -3.63 3.29
CA GLY A 187 -8.74 -2.49 3.67
C GLY A 187 -9.02 -1.26 2.82
N ALA A 188 -9.08 -1.44 1.50
CA ALA A 188 -9.40 -0.35 0.58
C ALA A 188 -10.80 0.22 0.83
N SER A 189 -11.81 -0.62 1.00
CA SER A 189 -13.20 -0.18 1.23
C SER A 189 -13.34 0.59 2.53
N VAL A 190 -12.83 0.04 3.64
CA VAL A 190 -12.86 0.71 4.95
C VAL A 190 -12.01 1.99 4.92
N GLY A 191 -10.84 1.95 4.27
CA GLY A 191 -9.95 3.11 4.11
C GLY A 191 -10.61 4.25 3.36
N THR A 192 -11.30 3.97 2.25
CA THR A 192 -12.03 4.99 1.47
C THR A 192 -13.10 5.65 2.33
N LEU A 193 -13.92 4.86 3.05
CA LEU A 193 -14.99 5.40 3.89
C LEU A 193 -14.46 6.22 5.06
N ALA A 194 -13.43 5.72 5.75
CA ALA A 194 -12.83 6.41 6.89
C ALA A 194 -12.12 7.70 6.45
N ALA A 195 -11.33 7.64 5.37
CA ALA A 195 -10.65 8.81 4.83
C ALA A 195 -11.64 9.86 4.34
N GLY A 196 -12.74 9.44 3.68
CA GLY A 196 -13.81 10.35 3.26
C GLY A 196 -14.34 11.17 4.42
N LYS A 197 -14.71 10.52 5.52
CA LYS A 197 -15.21 11.21 6.71
C LYS A 197 -14.21 12.19 7.34
N VAL A 198 -12.93 11.84 7.37
CA VAL A 198 -11.87 12.74 7.86
C VAL A 198 -11.77 13.95 6.94
N VAL A 199 -11.69 13.72 5.64
CA VAL A 199 -11.54 14.82 4.66
C VAL A 199 -12.76 15.72 4.62
N GLU A 200 -13.99 15.17 4.62
CA GLU A 200 -15.24 15.93 4.66
C GLU A 200 -15.38 16.80 5.93
N HIS A 201 -14.76 16.39 7.03
CA HIS A 201 -14.77 17.19 8.26
C HIS A 201 -13.87 18.43 8.19
N PHE A 202 -12.74 18.35 7.47
CA PHE A 202 -11.73 19.42 7.41
C PHE A 202 -11.70 20.18 6.09
N CYS A 203 -12.31 19.64 5.03
CA CYS A 203 -12.26 20.18 3.67
C CYS A 203 -13.64 20.27 3.05
N ILE A 204 -13.85 21.28 2.19
CA ILE A 204 -15.09 21.50 1.45
C ILE A 204 -14.77 21.70 -0.04
N TRP A 205 -15.70 21.37 -0.92
CA TRP A 205 -15.61 21.71 -2.34
C TRP A 205 -15.93 23.19 -2.52
N ASN A 206 -15.01 23.92 -3.15
CA ASN A 206 -15.27 25.32 -3.53
C ASN A 206 -16.04 25.41 -4.87
N SER A 207 -16.42 26.64 -5.27
CA SER A 207 -17.12 26.91 -6.52
C SER A 207 -16.34 26.50 -7.78
N ASP A 208 -15.02 26.45 -7.69
CA ASP A 208 -14.12 26.13 -8.81
C ASP A 208 -13.83 24.63 -8.91
N GLY A 209 -14.47 23.81 -8.06
CA GLY A 209 -14.31 22.36 -8.06
C GLY A 209 -13.02 21.86 -7.39
N TYR A 210 -12.41 22.65 -6.51
CA TYR A 210 -11.26 22.22 -5.71
C TYR A 210 -11.69 21.88 -4.29
N LEU A 211 -11.08 20.82 -3.75
CA LEU A 211 -11.31 20.39 -2.37
C LEU A 211 -10.37 21.17 -1.43
N VAL A 212 -10.86 22.27 -0.86
CA VAL A 212 -10.07 23.20 -0.06
C VAL A 212 -10.37 23.05 1.43
N GLY A 213 -9.38 23.27 2.29
CA GLY A 213 -9.55 23.17 3.73
C GLY A 213 -8.24 22.97 4.48
N ASN A 214 -8.35 22.42 5.69
CA ASN A 214 -7.20 22.18 6.57
C ASN A 214 -6.54 20.82 6.25
N TRP A 215 -5.79 20.77 5.16
CA TRP A 215 -5.09 19.56 4.75
C TRP A 215 -3.95 19.16 5.69
N GLU A 216 -3.35 20.11 6.41
CA GLU A 216 -2.34 19.82 7.42
C GLU A 216 -2.91 18.92 8.53
N ALA A 217 -4.11 19.26 9.03
CA ALA A 217 -4.80 18.43 10.02
C ALA A 217 -5.15 17.05 9.45
N VAL A 218 -5.64 16.97 8.22
CA VAL A 218 -5.97 15.70 7.53
C VAL A 218 -4.75 14.78 7.45
N TRP A 219 -3.64 15.30 6.92
CA TRP A 219 -2.42 14.48 6.77
C TRP A 219 -1.76 14.13 8.10
N THR A 220 -1.87 15.00 9.11
CA THR A 220 -1.40 14.71 10.47
C THR A 220 -2.20 13.55 11.10
N ILE A 221 -3.52 13.51 10.90
CA ILE A 221 -4.35 12.40 11.35
C ILE A 221 -3.93 11.10 10.65
N PHE A 222 -3.72 11.13 9.34
CA PHE A 222 -3.28 9.95 8.59
C PHE A 222 -1.86 9.50 8.96
N ALA A 223 -0.93 10.42 9.22
CA ALA A 223 0.41 10.10 9.71
C ALA A 223 0.35 9.47 11.11
N SER A 224 -0.50 10.01 11.99
CA SER A 224 -0.71 9.46 13.34
C SER A 224 -1.31 8.05 13.29
N TYR A 225 -2.28 7.83 12.41
CA TYR A 225 -2.83 6.50 12.15
C TYR A 225 -1.75 5.52 11.70
N ALA A 226 -0.95 5.89 10.68
CA ALA A 226 0.13 5.04 10.19
C ALA A 226 1.19 4.75 11.27
N LEU A 227 1.50 5.73 12.13
CA LEU A 227 2.42 5.56 13.25
C LEU A 227 1.87 4.55 14.27
N ILE A 228 0.61 4.68 14.65
CA ILE A 228 -0.04 3.73 15.57
C ILE A 228 0.02 2.31 14.99
N VAL A 229 -0.32 2.14 13.72
CA VAL A 229 -0.25 0.82 13.04
C VAL A 229 1.17 0.27 13.06
N ALA A 230 2.19 1.09 12.76
CA ALA A 230 3.59 0.68 12.77
C ALA A 230 4.05 0.23 14.18
N VAL A 231 3.70 0.98 15.22
CA VAL A 231 4.02 0.65 16.62
C VAL A 231 3.33 -0.64 17.05
N LEU A 232 2.04 -0.78 16.77
CA LEU A 232 1.30 -2.00 17.10
C LEU A 232 1.87 -3.22 16.36
N PHE A 233 2.22 -3.08 15.09
CA PHE A 233 2.88 -4.15 14.34
C PHE A 233 4.22 -4.55 14.96
N ALA A 234 5.06 -3.59 15.32
CA ALA A 234 6.37 -3.85 15.94
C ALA A 234 6.22 -4.67 17.22
N ILE A 235 5.20 -4.38 18.04
CA ILE A 235 4.92 -5.02 19.33
C ILE A 235 4.29 -6.41 19.15
N PHE A 236 3.22 -6.50 18.36
CA PHE A 236 2.39 -7.70 18.30
C PHE A 236 2.85 -8.72 17.25
N PHE A 237 3.42 -8.28 16.14
CA PHE A 237 3.87 -9.19 15.10
C PHE A 237 5.27 -9.71 15.40
N LYS A 238 5.36 -10.95 15.91
CA LYS A 238 6.61 -11.62 16.24
C LYS A 238 6.97 -12.61 15.15
N TYR A 239 8.04 -12.34 14.40
CA TYR A 239 8.56 -13.23 13.37
C TYR A 239 10.08 -13.30 13.44
N LYS A 240 10.65 -14.51 13.51
CA LYS A 240 12.11 -14.72 13.52
C LYS A 240 12.61 -14.81 12.09
N HIS A 241 13.66 -14.09 11.79
CA HIS A 241 14.33 -14.15 10.50
C HIS A 241 15.16 -15.45 10.40
N HIS A 242 14.92 -16.22 9.33
CA HIS A 242 15.72 -17.39 8.98
C HIS A 242 16.31 -17.17 7.57
N PRO A 243 17.58 -16.66 7.45
CA PRO A 243 18.19 -16.31 6.16
C PRO A 243 18.23 -17.51 5.19
N GLU A 244 18.49 -18.70 5.71
CA GLU A 244 18.60 -19.95 4.94
C GLU A 244 17.32 -20.33 4.17
N LYS A 245 16.16 -19.81 4.61
CA LYS A 245 14.87 -20.04 3.95
C LYS A 245 14.59 -19.04 2.82
N ILE A 246 15.41 -18.02 2.65
CA ILE A 246 15.23 -16.99 1.60
C ILE A 246 16.04 -17.33 0.35
N ALA A 247 17.08 -18.15 0.48
CA ALA A 247 18.03 -18.51 -0.58
C ALA A 247 17.63 -19.73 -1.44
N ARG A 248 16.37 -20.20 -1.35
CA ARG A 248 15.88 -21.35 -2.15
C ARG A 248 14.80 -20.93 -3.12
#